data_8d3bb10f7bdcb9b22916d9dd99ea000b
#
_entry.id   8d3bb10f7bdcb9b22916d9dd99ea000b
#
_cell.length_a   1.000
_cell.length_b   1.000
_cell.length_c   1.000
_cell.angle_alpha   90.00
_cell.angle_beta   90.00
_cell.angle_gamma   90.00
#
_symmetry.space_group_name_H-M   'P 1'
#
loop_
_entity.id
_entity.type
_entity.pdbx_description
1 polymer ?
#
loop_
_entity_poly.entity_id
_entity_poly.type
_entity_poly.pdbx_seq_one_letter_code
_entity_poly.pdbx_strand_id
1 'polypeptide(L)'
;MALMPELLTALDPIRWLINAGGEVLVMIMLVAMVLFALALERLFYWRFTHRRARRALIQAWIQRRDHVTWSALTLREVWTRELIARLRMPLPWLKLLVAICPLLGLLGTVTGMIQVFDSLALTESGQARAMADGVARATLPTLVGMAVAVVGLLFVSRLEQIIRREDQRLHDRMARAVEESHA
;
A
#
# COMPACT_ATOMS: atom_id res chain seq x y z
N MET A 1 12.64 8.27 32.21
CA MET A 1 13.89 8.71 31.55
C MET A 1 14.69 7.57 30.93
N ALA A 2 14.25 6.31 31.02
CA ALA A 2 14.97 5.12 30.52
C ALA A 2 14.60 4.69 29.07
N LEU A 3 13.57 5.27 28.44
CA LEU A 3 13.14 4.93 27.07
C LEU A 3 13.93 5.64 25.95
N MET A 4 14.68 6.68 26.31
CA MET A 4 15.43 7.50 25.33
C MET A 4 16.66 6.80 24.74
N PRO A 5 17.49 6.03 25.48
CA PRO A 5 18.61 5.33 24.88
C PRO A 5 18.19 4.13 24.00
N GLU A 6 17.11 3.42 24.33
CA GLU A 6 16.61 2.31 23.49
C GLU A 6 16.05 2.79 22.14
N LEU A 7 15.40 3.95 22.12
CA LEU A 7 14.94 4.59 20.87
C LEU A 7 16.12 5.04 19.99
N LEU A 8 17.19 5.53 20.59
CA LEU A 8 18.38 5.94 19.84
C LEU A 8 19.10 4.74 19.23
N THR A 9 19.26 3.63 19.96
CA THR A 9 19.86 2.39 19.44
C THR A 9 18.98 1.72 18.37
N ALA A 10 17.65 1.87 18.43
CA ALA A 10 16.75 1.40 17.39
C ALA A 10 16.83 2.24 16.09
N LEU A 11 17.29 3.49 16.18
CA LEU A 11 17.47 4.39 15.03
C LEU A 11 18.84 4.24 14.36
N ASP A 12 19.85 3.68 15.05
CA ASP A 12 21.19 3.49 14.50
C ASP A 12 21.23 2.67 13.20
N PRO A 13 20.53 1.52 13.08
CA PRO A 13 20.50 0.77 11.83
C PRO A 13 19.85 1.55 10.69
N ILE A 14 18.86 2.40 10.99
CA ILE A 14 18.20 3.24 10.00
C ILE A 14 19.14 4.34 9.52
N ARG A 15 19.86 4.99 10.44
CA ARG A 15 20.89 5.99 10.10
C ARG A 15 22.00 5.40 9.27
N TRP A 16 22.49 4.22 9.66
CA TRP A 16 23.50 3.51 8.86
C TRP A 16 22.99 3.19 7.46
N LEU A 17 21.76 2.71 7.36
CA LEU A 17 21.11 2.38 6.08
C LEU A 17 20.98 3.64 5.19
N ILE A 18 20.54 4.76 5.75
CA ILE A 18 20.42 6.04 5.02
C ILE A 18 21.78 6.52 4.52
N ASN A 19 22.81 6.47 5.39
CA ASN A 19 24.16 6.90 5.02
C ASN A 19 24.81 5.96 3.98
N ALA A 20 24.43 4.67 4.00
CA ALA A 20 24.97 3.69 3.06
C ALA A 20 24.26 3.70 1.70
N GLY A 21 22.95 4.00 1.65
CA GLY A 21 22.14 3.90 0.44
C GLY A 21 21.88 5.22 -0.29
N GLY A 22 22.38 6.35 0.24
CA GLY A 22 22.29 7.66 -0.39
C GLY A 22 20.88 8.23 -0.51
N GLU A 23 20.72 9.25 -1.36
CA GLU A 23 19.47 10.01 -1.54
C GLU A 23 18.31 9.16 -2.06
N VAL A 24 18.60 8.18 -2.92
CA VAL A 24 17.57 7.31 -3.50
C VAL A 24 16.94 6.41 -2.44
N LEU A 25 17.70 5.95 -1.46
CA LEU A 25 17.16 5.17 -0.36
C LEU A 25 16.16 5.98 0.48
N VAL A 26 16.46 7.28 0.71
CA VAL A 26 15.54 8.19 1.41
C VAL A 26 14.24 8.34 0.63
N MET A 27 14.30 8.46 -0.70
CA MET A 27 13.09 8.51 -1.55
C MET A 27 12.27 7.22 -1.44
N ILE A 28 12.92 6.05 -1.45
CA ILE A 28 12.23 4.76 -1.28
C ILE A 28 11.55 4.69 0.10
N MET A 29 12.22 5.13 1.16
CA MET A 29 11.63 5.16 2.51
C MET A 29 10.42 6.10 2.59
N LEU A 30 10.47 7.24 1.92
CA LEU A 30 9.37 8.20 1.85
C LEU A 30 8.17 7.60 1.12
N VAL A 31 8.39 6.98 -0.04
CA VAL A 31 7.35 6.26 -0.79
C VAL A 31 6.78 5.11 0.05
N ALA A 32 7.61 4.34 0.74
CA ALA A 32 7.19 3.28 1.63
C ALA A 32 6.32 3.81 2.78
N MET A 33 6.71 4.92 3.41
CA MET A 33 5.93 5.55 4.47
C MET A 33 4.54 5.97 3.99
N VAL A 34 4.45 6.61 2.82
CA VAL A 34 3.17 7.00 2.21
C VAL A 34 2.32 5.77 1.88
N LEU A 35 2.94 4.74 1.29
CA LEU A 35 2.28 3.48 0.95
C LEU A 35 1.67 2.81 2.20
N PHE A 36 2.44 2.66 3.26
CA PHE A 36 1.97 2.03 4.50
C PHE A 36 0.93 2.90 5.22
N ALA A 37 1.08 4.23 5.21
CA ALA A 37 0.09 5.15 5.77
C ALA A 37 -1.26 5.00 5.06
N LEU A 38 -1.27 4.99 3.73
CA LEU A 38 -2.48 4.76 2.93
C LEU A 38 -3.06 3.37 3.14
N ALA A 39 -2.23 2.33 3.23
CA ALA A 39 -2.67 0.97 3.49
C ALA A 39 -3.35 0.83 4.86
N LEU A 40 -2.76 1.41 5.91
CA LEU A 40 -3.31 1.44 7.25
C LEU A 40 -4.61 2.25 7.32
N GLU A 41 -4.63 3.45 6.74
CA GLU A 41 -5.85 4.27 6.65
C GLU A 41 -7.01 3.46 6.06
N ARG A 42 -6.76 2.71 4.98
CA ARG A 42 -7.78 1.89 4.33
C ARG A 42 -8.24 0.70 5.15
N LEU A 43 -7.33 0.08 5.87
CA LEU A 43 -7.66 -1.00 6.78
C LEU A 43 -8.56 -0.49 7.92
N PHE A 44 -8.25 0.68 8.49
CA PHE A 44 -9.08 1.35 9.50
C PHE A 44 -10.44 1.78 8.94
N TYR A 45 -10.46 2.43 7.76
CA TYR A 45 -11.69 2.82 7.09
C TYR A 45 -12.64 1.63 6.88
N TRP A 46 -12.12 0.50 6.35
CA TRP A 46 -12.89 -0.72 6.17
C TRP A 46 -13.44 -1.27 7.49
N ARG A 47 -12.62 -1.26 8.54
CA ARG A 47 -13.01 -1.85 9.83
C ARG A 47 -14.05 -1.02 10.58
N PHE A 48 -14.00 0.31 10.51
CA PHE A 48 -14.84 1.19 11.32
C PHE A 48 -15.96 1.85 10.51
N THR A 49 -15.63 2.51 9.43
CA THR A 49 -16.55 3.36 8.67
C THR A 49 -17.42 2.56 7.71
N HIS A 50 -16.81 1.65 6.94
CA HIS A 50 -17.55 0.86 5.95
C HIS A 50 -18.63 -0.03 6.58
N ARG A 51 -18.37 -0.61 7.75
CA ARG A 51 -19.36 -1.45 8.45
C ARG A 51 -20.60 -0.66 8.86
N ARG A 52 -20.45 0.61 9.25
CA ARG A 52 -21.59 1.49 9.59
C ARG A 52 -22.38 1.86 8.33
N ALA A 53 -21.71 2.30 7.28
CA ALA A 53 -22.34 2.66 6.02
C ALA A 53 -23.11 1.48 5.40
N ARG A 54 -22.53 0.28 5.42
CA ARG A 54 -23.19 -0.94 4.96
C ARG A 54 -24.48 -1.24 5.74
N ARG A 55 -24.45 -1.14 7.07
CA ARG A 55 -25.64 -1.38 7.92
C ARG A 55 -26.74 -0.36 7.61
N ALA A 56 -26.40 0.90 7.50
CA ALA A 56 -27.34 1.96 7.17
C ALA A 56 -27.99 1.72 5.80
N LEU A 57 -27.20 1.28 4.80
CA LEU A 57 -27.68 1.00 3.46
C LEU A 57 -28.66 -0.19 3.44
N ILE A 58 -28.31 -1.27 4.14
CA ILE A 58 -29.20 -2.45 4.25
C ILE A 58 -30.50 -2.08 4.98
N GLN A 59 -30.44 -1.31 6.07
CA GLN A 59 -31.62 -0.86 6.78
C GLN A 59 -32.51 0.02 5.90
N ALA A 60 -31.93 0.99 5.18
CA ALA A 60 -32.67 1.82 4.24
C ALA A 60 -33.32 1.01 3.12
N TRP A 61 -32.69 -0.09 2.69
CA TRP A 61 -33.25 -1.01 1.72
C TRP A 61 -34.44 -1.78 2.30
N ILE A 62 -34.34 -2.36 3.49
CA ILE A 62 -35.41 -3.15 4.15
C ILE A 62 -36.65 -2.28 4.48
N GLN A 63 -36.44 -1.01 4.85
CA GLN A 63 -37.55 -0.08 5.15
C GLN A 63 -38.35 0.35 3.92
N ARG A 64 -37.88 0.05 2.72
CA ARG A 64 -38.55 0.42 1.49
C ARG A 64 -39.73 -0.53 1.23
N ARG A 65 -40.87 0.02 0.78
CA ARG A 65 -42.07 -0.78 0.45
C ARG A 65 -42.02 -1.48 -0.89
N ASP A 66 -41.16 -1.01 -1.81
CA ASP A 66 -41.05 -1.50 -3.17
C ASP A 66 -39.64 -2.05 -3.44
N HIS A 67 -39.56 -3.36 -3.71
CA HIS A 67 -38.31 -4.09 -3.98
C HIS A 67 -38.27 -4.72 -5.39
N VAL A 68 -39.42 -4.70 -6.12
CA VAL A 68 -39.59 -5.47 -7.34
C VAL A 68 -39.57 -4.60 -8.60
N THR A 69 -39.97 -3.33 -8.48
CA THR A 69 -40.01 -2.42 -9.63
C THR A 69 -38.62 -2.25 -10.24
N TRP A 70 -38.54 -2.15 -11.55
CA TRP A 70 -37.29 -1.92 -12.28
C TRP A 70 -36.47 -0.76 -11.70
N SER A 71 -37.12 0.33 -11.28
CA SER A 71 -36.48 1.47 -10.62
C SER A 71 -35.86 1.11 -9.27
N ALA A 72 -36.45 0.20 -8.49
CA ALA A 72 -35.91 -0.28 -7.22
C ALA A 72 -34.66 -1.13 -7.44
N LEU A 73 -34.68 -2.02 -8.44
CA LEU A 73 -33.53 -2.85 -8.78
C LEU A 73 -32.35 -2.01 -9.27
N THR A 74 -32.60 -1.02 -10.11
CA THR A 74 -31.56 -0.08 -10.57
C THR A 74 -30.97 0.72 -9.41
N LEU A 75 -31.79 1.20 -8.49
CA LEU A 75 -31.34 1.93 -7.32
C LEU A 75 -30.46 1.06 -6.39
N ARG A 76 -30.86 -0.22 -6.19
CA ARG A 76 -30.04 -1.19 -5.43
C ARG A 76 -28.65 -1.33 -6.03
N GLU A 77 -28.59 -1.46 -7.35
CA GLU A 77 -27.31 -1.60 -8.05
C GLU A 77 -26.45 -0.32 -7.94
N VAL A 78 -27.04 0.84 -8.09
CA VAL A 78 -26.34 2.12 -7.95
C VAL A 78 -25.78 2.28 -6.55
N TRP A 79 -26.57 2.03 -5.52
CA TRP A 79 -26.12 2.14 -4.12
C TRP A 79 -24.99 1.16 -3.79
N THR A 80 -25.10 -0.08 -4.27
CA THR A 80 -24.04 -1.09 -4.08
C THR A 80 -22.77 -0.70 -4.79
N ARG A 81 -22.87 -0.27 -6.04
CA ARG A 81 -21.72 0.20 -6.83
C ARG A 81 -21.04 1.40 -6.20
N GLU A 82 -21.80 2.38 -5.71
CA GLU A 82 -21.26 3.57 -5.06
C GLU A 82 -20.48 3.20 -3.78
N LEU A 83 -21.06 2.34 -2.93
CA LEU A 83 -20.39 1.90 -1.71
C LEU A 83 -19.09 1.16 -1.97
N ILE A 84 -19.07 0.28 -2.98
CA ILE A 84 -17.88 -0.47 -3.40
C ILE A 84 -16.86 0.43 -4.12
N ALA A 85 -17.32 1.39 -4.93
CA ALA A 85 -16.43 2.34 -5.61
C ALA A 85 -15.60 3.15 -4.61
N ARG A 86 -16.20 3.58 -3.51
CA ARG A 86 -15.48 4.27 -2.43
C ARG A 86 -14.36 3.42 -1.81
N LEU A 87 -14.54 2.10 -1.72
CA LEU A 87 -13.49 1.19 -1.28
C LEU A 87 -12.40 0.97 -2.32
N ARG A 88 -12.77 0.96 -3.60
CA ARG A 88 -11.84 0.74 -4.73
C ARG A 88 -10.97 1.96 -5.06
N MET A 89 -11.45 3.16 -4.74
CA MET A 89 -10.80 4.42 -5.14
C MET A 89 -9.29 4.52 -4.87
N PRO A 90 -8.73 4.07 -3.74
CA PRO A 90 -7.29 4.18 -3.49
C PRO A 90 -6.46 3.04 -4.06
N LEU A 91 -7.07 1.94 -4.51
CA LEU A 91 -6.33 0.78 -5.02
C LEU A 91 -5.37 1.10 -6.18
N PRO A 92 -5.76 1.92 -7.19
CA PRO A 92 -4.85 2.29 -8.27
C PRO A 92 -3.60 3.02 -7.76
N TRP A 93 -3.77 3.94 -6.80
CA TRP A 93 -2.66 4.67 -6.21
C TRP A 93 -1.73 3.78 -5.40
N LEU A 94 -2.27 2.86 -4.61
CA LEU A 94 -1.47 1.86 -3.89
C LEU A 94 -0.68 0.97 -4.84
N LYS A 95 -1.31 0.50 -5.93
CA LYS A 95 -0.63 -0.30 -6.96
C LYS A 95 0.50 0.47 -7.64
N LEU A 96 0.26 1.75 -7.95
CA LEU A 96 1.27 2.62 -8.54
C LEU A 96 2.47 2.78 -7.61
N LEU A 97 2.25 3.08 -6.33
CA LEU A 97 3.33 3.21 -5.34
C LEU A 97 4.13 1.92 -5.20
N VAL A 98 3.46 0.76 -5.15
CA VAL A 98 4.14 -0.54 -5.09
C VAL A 98 4.99 -0.79 -6.33
N ALA A 99 4.50 -0.44 -7.53
CA ALA A 99 5.23 -0.63 -8.78
C ALA A 99 6.45 0.31 -8.91
N ILE A 100 6.39 1.51 -8.32
CA ILE A 100 7.49 2.48 -8.35
C ILE A 100 8.66 2.04 -7.44
N CYS A 101 8.41 1.34 -6.32
CA CYS A 101 9.46 0.97 -5.38
C CYS A 101 10.63 0.20 -6.00
N PRO A 102 10.44 -0.86 -6.81
CA PRO A 102 11.54 -1.56 -7.47
C PRO A 102 12.26 -0.70 -8.51
N LEU A 103 11.53 0.20 -9.20
CA LEU A 103 12.13 1.12 -10.17
C LEU A 103 13.05 2.14 -9.50
N LEU A 104 12.65 2.68 -8.35
CA LEU A 104 13.52 3.51 -7.52
C LEU A 104 14.72 2.73 -6.99
N GLY A 105 14.53 1.46 -6.63
CA GLY A 105 15.63 0.57 -6.25
C GLY A 105 16.65 0.42 -7.38
N LEU A 106 16.20 0.18 -8.60
CA LEU A 106 17.05 0.10 -9.77
C LEU A 106 17.79 1.43 -10.04
N LEU A 107 17.08 2.56 -9.94
CA LEU A 107 17.70 3.90 -10.05
C LEU A 107 18.82 4.05 -9.02
N GLY A 108 18.63 3.57 -7.80
CA GLY A 108 19.62 3.62 -6.73
C GLY A 108 20.90 2.83 -7.06
N THR A 109 20.79 1.67 -7.71
CA THR A 109 21.98 0.93 -8.15
C THR A 109 22.75 1.68 -9.24
N VAL A 110 22.04 2.24 -10.22
CA VAL A 110 22.67 3.00 -11.31
C VAL A 110 23.39 4.22 -10.77
N THR A 111 22.74 5.03 -9.95
CA THR A 111 23.34 6.23 -9.35
C THR A 111 24.50 5.88 -8.40
N GLY A 112 24.37 4.82 -7.62
CA GLY A 112 25.42 4.32 -6.74
C GLY A 112 26.65 3.85 -7.50
N MET A 113 26.48 3.14 -8.61
CA MET A 113 27.59 2.71 -9.47
C MET A 113 28.29 3.89 -10.13
N ILE A 114 27.57 4.91 -10.59
CA ILE A 114 28.19 6.15 -11.14
C ILE A 114 29.09 6.77 -10.08
N GLN A 115 28.63 6.93 -8.83
CA GLN A 115 29.42 7.47 -7.74
C GLN A 115 30.68 6.65 -7.45
N VAL A 116 30.61 5.35 -7.55
CA VAL A 116 31.78 4.45 -7.38
C VAL A 116 32.81 4.73 -8.47
N PHE A 117 32.40 4.79 -9.74
CA PHE A 117 33.32 5.08 -10.83
C PHE A 117 33.93 6.48 -10.76
N ASP A 118 33.15 7.49 -10.39
CA ASP A 118 33.64 8.85 -10.20
C ASP A 118 34.70 8.90 -9.09
N SER A 119 34.48 8.20 -7.97
CA SER A 119 35.46 8.15 -6.87
C SER A 119 36.76 7.43 -7.27
N LEU A 120 36.68 6.43 -8.12
CA LEU A 120 37.84 5.70 -8.61
C LEU A 120 38.69 6.53 -9.60
N ALA A 121 38.05 7.35 -10.42
CA ALA A 121 38.74 8.23 -11.35
C ALA A 121 39.63 9.25 -10.63
N LEU A 122 39.36 9.56 -9.37
CA LEU A 122 40.08 10.56 -8.57
C LEU A 122 41.16 9.94 -7.64
N THR A 123 41.24 8.57 -7.54
CA THR A 123 42.10 7.91 -6.54
C THR A 123 43.07 6.94 -7.20
N GLU A 124 44.38 7.15 -7.06
CA GLU A 124 45.43 6.34 -7.69
C GLU A 124 45.80 5.03 -6.93
N SER A 125 45.37 4.87 -5.67
CA SER A 125 45.77 3.71 -4.85
C SER A 125 44.64 3.14 -3.99
N GLY A 126 44.58 1.79 -3.85
CA GLY A 126 43.61 1.08 -2.98
C GLY A 126 42.29 0.69 -3.66
N GLN A 127 42.26 0.63 -4.97
CA GLN A 127 41.08 0.52 -5.83
C GLN A 127 40.17 -0.70 -5.56
N ALA A 128 40.71 -1.89 -5.37
CA ALA A 128 39.89 -3.12 -5.30
C ALA A 128 38.95 -3.17 -4.07
N ARG A 129 39.42 -2.72 -2.91
CA ARG A 129 38.61 -2.75 -1.67
C ARG A 129 37.53 -1.66 -1.69
N ALA A 130 37.89 -0.46 -2.15
CA ALA A 130 36.95 0.64 -2.32
C ALA A 130 35.86 0.32 -3.35
N MET A 131 36.21 -0.36 -4.45
CA MET A 131 35.25 -0.87 -5.42
C MET A 131 34.27 -1.86 -4.80
N ALA A 132 34.76 -2.86 -4.07
CA ALA A 132 33.92 -3.88 -3.45
C ALA A 132 32.90 -3.26 -2.46
N ASP A 133 33.36 -2.33 -1.61
CA ASP A 133 32.49 -1.62 -0.67
C ASP A 133 31.46 -0.71 -1.39
N GLY A 134 31.87 -0.03 -2.45
CA GLY A 134 30.98 0.82 -3.24
C GLY A 134 29.89 0.03 -3.95
N VAL A 135 30.24 -1.10 -4.60
CA VAL A 135 29.26 -1.99 -5.23
C VAL A 135 28.29 -2.55 -4.21
N ALA A 136 28.76 -2.99 -3.03
CA ALA A 136 27.91 -3.49 -1.96
C ALA A 136 26.88 -2.43 -1.50
N ARG A 137 27.31 -1.16 -1.36
CA ARG A 137 26.40 -0.05 -0.99
C ARG A 137 25.40 0.28 -2.10
N ALA A 138 25.84 0.25 -3.35
CA ALA A 138 24.97 0.55 -4.50
C ALA A 138 23.83 -0.46 -4.65
N THR A 139 23.96 -1.71 -4.15
CA THR A 139 22.89 -2.73 -4.22
C THR A 139 21.82 -2.58 -3.13
N LEU A 140 22.08 -1.86 -2.03
CA LEU A 140 21.15 -1.72 -0.91
C LEU A 140 19.78 -1.12 -1.31
N PRO A 141 19.70 -0.04 -2.12
CA PRO A 141 18.42 0.51 -2.53
C PRO A 141 17.53 -0.50 -3.26
N THR A 142 18.11 -1.37 -4.08
CA THR A 142 17.35 -2.40 -4.81
C THR A 142 16.76 -3.43 -3.85
N LEU A 143 17.53 -3.91 -2.89
CA LEU A 143 17.04 -4.86 -1.88
C LEU A 143 15.89 -4.26 -1.09
N VAL A 144 16.02 -3.01 -0.63
CA VAL A 144 14.98 -2.32 0.13
C VAL A 144 13.75 -2.06 -0.74
N GLY A 145 13.93 -1.57 -1.97
CA GLY A 145 12.84 -1.30 -2.91
C GLY A 145 12.01 -2.55 -3.23
N MET A 146 12.69 -3.69 -3.47
CA MET A 146 12.02 -4.96 -3.69
C MET A 146 11.30 -5.46 -2.44
N ALA A 147 11.91 -5.38 -1.26
CA ALA A 147 11.29 -5.80 0.00
C ALA A 147 10.00 -5.00 0.28
N VAL A 148 10.05 -3.67 0.13
CA VAL A 148 8.88 -2.80 0.26
C VAL A 148 7.79 -3.16 -0.75
N ALA A 149 8.17 -3.42 -2.01
CA ALA A 149 7.23 -3.79 -3.06
C ALA A 149 6.51 -5.12 -2.76
N VAL A 150 7.23 -6.14 -2.30
CA VAL A 150 6.64 -7.45 -1.95
C VAL A 150 5.63 -7.30 -0.82
N VAL A 151 5.99 -6.59 0.25
CA VAL A 151 5.07 -6.35 1.38
C VAL A 151 3.88 -5.52 0.92
N GLY A 152 4.10 -4.45 0.14
CA GLY A 152 3.04 -3.62 -0.43
C GLY A 152 2.08 -4.41 -1.32
N LEU A 153 2.60 -5.32 -2.16
CA LEU A 153 1.79 -6.19 -3.01
C LEU A 153 0.89 -7.12 -2.20
N LEU A 154 1.41 -7.68 -1.09
CA LEU A 154 0.61 -8.51 -0.18
C LEU A 154 -0.54 -7.70 0.44
N PHE A 155 -0.30 -6.45 0.86
CA PHE A 155 -1.35 -5.57 1.36
C PHE A 155 -2.40 -5.26 0.29
N VAL A 156 -2.00 -4.89 -0.92
CA VAL A 156 -2.91 -4.61 -2.02
C VAL A 156 -3.76 -5.83 -2.37
N SER A 157 -3.16 -7.01 -2.46
CA SER A 157 -3.88 -8.25 -2.76
C SER A 157 -4.91 -8.61 -1.67
N ARG A 158 -4.57 -8.38 -0.40
CA ARG A 158 -5.52 -8.55 0.72
C ARG A 158 -6.68 -7.57 0.65
N LEU A 159 -6.41 -6.29 0.37
CA LEU A 159 -7.47 -5.29 0.20
C LEU A 159 -8.41 -5.65 -0.95
N GLU A 160 -7.89 -6.10 -2.09
CA GLU A 160 -8.71 -6.56 -3.21
C GLU A 160 -9.61 -7.75 -2.86
N GLN A 161 -9.07 -8.71 -2.12
CA GLN A 161 -9.86 -9.86 -1.66
C GLN A 161 -10.98 -9.42 -0.71
N ILE A 162 -10.69 -8.48 0.19
CA ILE A 162 -11.70 -7.92 1.11
C ILE A 162 -12.81 -7.24 0.32
N ILE A 163 -12.46 -6.40 -0.67
CA ILE A 163 -13.42 -5.66 -1.49
C ILE A 163 -14.30 -6.64 -2.29
N ARG A 164 -13.72 -7.64 -2.92
CA ARG A 164 -14.47 -8.69 -3.66
C ARG A 164 -15.44 -9.44 -2.76
N ARG A 165 -15.02 -9.82 -1.57
CA ARG A 165 -15.89 -10.50 -0.59
C ARG A 165 -17.02 -9.62 -0.08
N GLU A 166 -16.77 -8.34 0.13
CA GLU A 166 -17.81 -7.39 0.55
C GLU A 166 -18.82 -7.12 -0.58
N ASP A 167 -18.38 -7.04 -1.83
CA ASP A 167 -19.23 -6.91 -3.01
C ASP A 167 -20.22 -8.08 -3.11
N GLN A 168 -19.73 -9.31 -3.05
CA GLN A 168 -20.55 -10.52 -3.05
C GLN A 168 -21.53 -10.55 -1.87
N ARG A 169 -21.05 -10.26 -0.65
CA ARG A 169 -21.90 -10.24 0.55
C ARG A 169 -23.02 -9.21 0.49
N LEU A 170 -22.78 -8.06 -0.14
CA LEU A 170 -23.81 -7.03 -0.33
C LEU A 170 -24.89 -7.53 -1.28
N HIS A 171 -24.52 -8.11 -2.42
CA HIS A 171 -25.46 -8.68 -3.37
C HIS A 171 -26.31 -9.79 -2.75
N ASP A 172 -25.70 -10.72 -2.03
CA ASP A 172 -26.41 -11.85 -1.38
C ASP A 172 -27.37 -11.38 -0.29
N ARG A 173 -26.99 -10.37 0.51
CA ARG A 173 -27.86 -9.87 1.58
C ARG A 173 -29.04 -9.07 1.07
N MET A 174 -28.83 -8.28 0.03
CA MET A 174 -29.92 -7.54 -0.59
C MET A 174 -30.87 -8.43 -1.37
N ALA A 175 -30.40 -9.55 -1.94
CA ALA A 175 -31.27 -10.55 -2.56
C ALA A 175 -32.17 -11.25 -1.51
N ARG A 176 -31.58 -11.73 -0.43
CA ARG A 176 -32.33 -12.39 0.66
C ARG A 176 -33.35 -11.49 1.34
N ALA A 177 -33.03 -10.21 1.52
CA ALA A 177 -33.97 -9.24 2.11
C ALA A 177 -35.25 -9.06 1.24
N VAL A 178 -35.16 -9.31 -0.07
CA VAL A 178 -36.33 -9.31 -0.97
C VAL A 178 -37.16 -10.58 -0.79
N GLU A 179 -36.52 -11.75 -0.66
CA GLU A 179 -37.20 -13.02 -0.44
C GLU A 179 -37.95 -13.04 0.91
N GLU A 180 -37.33 -12.52 1.97
CA GLU A 180 -37.94 -12.41 3.29
C GLU A 180 -39.12 -11.42 3.33
N SER A 181 -39.17 -10.44 2.46
CA SER A 181 -40.30 -9.49 2.38
C SER A 181 -41.51 -10.01 1.61
N HIS A 182 -41.35 -11.14 0.90
CA HIS A 182 -42.41 -11.80 0.14
C HIS A 182 -42.94 -13.09 0.82
N ALA A 183 -42.31 -13.50 1.91
CA ALA A 183 -42.76 -14.65 2.73
C ALA A 183 -43.62 -14.17 3.93
#